data_0a2aab4f9d21ffb731a7c88eba7deac6
#
_entry.id   0a2aab4f9d21ffb731a7c88eba7deac6
#
_cell.length_a   1.000
_cell.length_b   1.000
_cell.length_c   1.000
_cell.angle_alpha   90.00
_cell.angle_beta   90.00
_cell.angle_gamma   90.00
#
_symmetry.space_group_name_H-M   'P 1'
#
loop_
_entity.id
_entity.type
_entity.pdbx_description
1 polymer ?
#
loop_
_entity_poly.entity_id
_entity_poly.type
_entity_poly.pdbx_seq_one_letter_code
_entity_poly.pdbx_strand_id
1 'polypeptide(L)'
;MSKTAILNEFSIEAVKDALQKLESFPNLKVNGLNAYQLTELSAIDPELFAEISDMIKADRWFPYVGTWTNTDELSEIALTKSCLYSVRYFLDNFGKKYRVFHGKKLYNNMLPQIVYSSLFDAVVLESETESKWLHGADDFRTLVMTADTVDINDLDDDGISANDFISYEDLADEFFDAHLELETVFLPAGNVNPEGIEKALVDAEKFAAINGEDRTAKIKDAWLAYFDGECEAAREIADGITGGSCPDESVFKLSDDSIALTEVKLAEDGSGDTVIRVAETSGKEQSAYIMCDRLDAGFRFEIMPYEMPTFRIPKGSDGYSKEIYICE
;
A
#
# COMPACT_ATOMS: atom_id res chain seq x y z
N MET A 1 -19.51 11.96 17.18
CA MET A 1 -18.36 11.66 16.31
C MET A 1 -17.78 12.96 15.84
N SER A 2 -16.47 13.06 15.91
CA SER A 2 -15.75 14.21 15.35
C SER A 2 -15.90 14.26 13.85
N LYS A 3 -15.87 15.46 13.26
CA LYS A 3 -15.95 15.64 11.82
C LYS A 3 -14.57 15.60 11.19
N THR A 4 -14.49 15.24 9.92
CA THR A 4 -13.27 15.29 9.14
C THR A 4 -13.45 16.24 7.96
N ALA A 5 -12.56 17.23 7.80
CA ALA A 5 -12.51 18.04 6.59
C ALA A 5 -11.74 17.29 5.52
N ILE A 6 -12.28 17.26 4.31
CA ILE A 6 -11.66 16.57 3.17
C ILE A 6 -11.53 17.52 1.98
N LEU A 7 -10.52 17.28 1.14
CA LEU A 7 -10.49 17.82 -0.23
C LEU A 7 -11.08 16.77 -1.15
N ASN A 8 -12.28 17.01 -1.64
CA ASN A 8 -13.06 16.04 -2.40
C ASN A 8 -12.58 15.90 -3.86
N GLU A 9 -12.26 17.03 -4.49
CA GLU A 9 -11.82 17.07 -5.88
C GLU A 9 -10.42 17.68 -6.00
N PHE A 10 -9.57 17.05 -6.82
CA PHE A 10 -8.26 17.57 -7.14
C PHE A 10 -8.32 18.56 -8.31
N SER A 11 -8.08 19.82 -8.01
CA SER A 11 -7.73 20.86 -8.98
C SER A 11 -6.80 21.87 -8.30
N ILE A 12 -6.02 22.59 -9.10
CA ILE A 12 -5.12 23.63 -8.57
C ILE A 12 -5.89 24.72 -7.80
N GLU A 13 -7.09 25.08 -8.27
CA GLU A 13 -7.95 26.06 -7.62
C GLU A 13 -8.47 25.52 -6.27
N ALA A 14 -8.99 24.31 -6.24
CA ALA A 14 -9.48 23.67 -5.01
C ALA A 14 -8.39 23.52 -3.95
N VAL A 15 -7.16 23.20 -4.36
CA VAL A 15 -6.00 23.12 -3.45
C VAL A 15 -5.64 24.50 -2.88
N LYS A 16 -5.65 25.56 -3.71
CA LYS A 16 -5.39 26.94 -3.26
C LYS A 16 -6.45 27.44 -2.27
N ASP A 17 -7.71 27.16 -2.55
CA ASP A 17 -8.81 27.51 -1.67
C ASP A 17 -8.71 26.78 -0.32
N ALA A 18 -8.37 25.50 -0.34
CA ALA A 18 -8.13 24.71 0.88
C ALA A 18 -6.95 25.28 1.71
N LEU A 19 -5.85 25.69 1.08
CA LEU A 19 -4.74 26.33 1.76
C LEU A 19 -5.15 27.66 2.41
N GLN A 20 -5.93 28.48 1.71
CA GLN A 20 -6.44 29.74 2.26
C GLN A 20 -7.33 29.52 3.50
N LYS A 21 -8.14 28.43 3.50
CA LYS A 21 -8.90 28.02 4.68
C LYS A 21 -7.98 27.61 5.83
N LEU A 22 -6.96 26.82 5.55
CA LEU A 22 -5.97 26.43 6.55
C LEU A 22 -5.23 27.64 7.15
N GLU A 23 -4.89 28.65 6.36
CA GLU A 23 -4.29 29.89 6.86
C GLU A 23 -5.24 30.65 7.79
N SER A 24 -6.52 30.73 7.42
CA SER A 24 -7.56 31.42 8.21
C SER A 24 -7.87 30.68 9.53
N PHE A 25 -7.71 29.36 9.57
CA PHE A 25 -8.02 28.53 10.72
C PHE A 25 -6.81 27.68 11.15
N PRO A 26 -5.94 28.18 12.04
CA PRO A 26 -4.65 27.56 12.40
C PRO A 26 -4.75 26.12 12.95
N ASN A 27 -5.88 25.74 13.56
CA ASN A 27 -6.09 24.40 14.12
C ASN A 27 -6.86 23.47 13.19
N LEU A 28 -7.28 23.93 12.02
CA LEU A 28 -7.98 23.11 11.06
C LEU A 28 -7.04 22.07 10.47
N LYS A 29 -7.52 20.82 10.40
CA LYS A 29 -6.87 19.70 9.74
C LYS A 29 -7.69 19.30 8.53
N VAL A 30 -7.03 18.95 7.42
CA VAL A 30 -7.67 18.49 6.20
C VAL A 30 -7.07 17.16 5.75
N ASN A 31 -7.92 16.29 5.21
CA ASN A 31 -7.50 15.06 4.56
C ASN A 31 -7.67 15.22 3.03
N GLY A 32 -6.69 14.85 2.25
CA GLY A 32 -6.77 14.98 0.79
C GLY A 32 -5.45 14.80 0.09
N LEU A 33 -5.50 14.58 -1.21
CA LEU A 33 -4.40 14.33 -2.13
C LEU A 33 -3.66 13.00 -1.86
N ASN A 34 -3.65 12.13 -2.84
CA ASN A 34 -2.85 10.91 -2.82
C ASN A 34 -1.44 11.13 -3.39
N ALA A 35 -0.61 10.10 -3.37
CA ALA A 35 0.77 10.18 -3.85
C ALA A 35 0.86 10.57 -5.34
N TYR A 36 -0.03 10.07 -6.19
CA TYR A 36 -0.11 10.43 -7.60
C TYR A 36 -0.43 11.92 -7.79
N GLN A 37 -1.48 12.42 -7.13
CA GLN A 37 -1.88 13.83 -7.21
C GLN A 37 -0.80 14.79 -6.71
N LEU A 38 -0.07 14.41 -5.65
CA LEU A 38 1.08 15.19 -5.17
C LEU A 38 2.25 15.16 -6.16
N THR A 39 2.45 14.05 -6.85
CA THR A 39 3.47 13.96 -7.91
C THR A 39 3.10 14.86 -9.10
N GLU A 40 1.84 14.81 -9.56
CA GLU A 40 1.34 15.73 -10.58
C GLU A 40 1.47 17.20 -10.14
N LEU A 41 1.06 17.52 -8.93
CA LEU A 41 1.16 18.86 -8.38
C LEU A 41 2.61 19.37 -8.39
N SER A 42 3.57 18.53 -8.00
CA SER A 42 4.98 18.89 -8.00
C SER A 42 5.54 19.22 -9.39
N ALA A 43 4.98 18.61 -10.43
CA ALA A 43 5.36 18.85 -11.82
C ALA A 43 4.68 20.10 -12.42
N ILE A 44 3.41 20.36 -12.04
CA ILE A 44 2.60 21.44 -12.62
C ILE A 44 2.81 22.78 -11.89
N ASP A 45 2.82 22.76 -10.55
CA ASP A 45 2.96 23.95 -9.68
C ASP A 45 3.88 23.61 -8.49
N PRO A 46 5.21 23.66 -8.68
CA PRO A 46 6.18 23.34 -7.62
C PRO A 46 6.08 24.25 -6.39
N GLU A 47 5.62 25.50 -6.54
CA GLU A 47 5.46 26.44 -5.42
C GLU A 47 4.28 25.98 -4.54
N LEU A 48 3.15 25.66 -5.15
CA LEU A 48 1.99 25.15 -4.44
C LEU A 48 2.29 23.78 -3.78
N PHE A 49 3.06 22.92 -4.45
CA PHE A 49 3.53 21.66 -3.86
C PHE A 49 4.39 21.89 -2.61
N ALA A 50 5.23 22.93 -2.60
CA ALA A 50 6.04 23.27 -1.43
C ALA A 50 5.17 23.73 -0.25
N GLU A 51 4.13 24.54 -0.49
CA GLU A 51 3.18 24.97 0.53
C GLU A 51 2.42 23.78 1.15
N ILE A 52 1.91 22.86 0.31
CA ILE A 52 1.28 21.61 0.78
C ILE A 52 2.26 20.76 1.57
N SER A 53 3.51 20.65 1.10
CA SER A 53 4.55 19.88 1.80
C SER A 53 4.81 20.44 3.21
N ASP A 54 4.77 21.72 3.39
CA ASP A 54 4.91 22.35 4.70
C ASP A 54 3.70 22.08 5.60
N MET A 55 2.48 22.06 5.04
CA MET A 55 1.28 21.67 5.77
C MET A 55 1.28 20.19 6.17
N ILE A 56 1.79 19.29 5.30
CA ILE A 56 1.97 17.87 5.64
C ILE A 56 2.97 17.72 6.79
N LYS A 57 4.11 18.40 6.74
CA LYS A 57 5.11 18.37 7.81
C LYS A 57 4.60 18.94 9.14
N ALA A 58 3.71 19.92 9.07
CA ALA A 58 3.09 20.57 10.23
C ALA A 58 1.89 19.78 10.81
N ASP A 59 1.56 18.60 10.32
CA ASP A 59 0.39 17.79 10.70
C ASP A 59 -0.95 18.55 10.58
N ARG A 60 -1.07 19.30 9.50
CA ARG A 60 -2.27 20.06 9.15
C ARG A 60 -2.93 19.58 7.85
N TRP A 61 -2.14 19.00 6.96
CA TRP A 61 -2.63 18.29 5.76
C TRP A 61 -2.26 16.83 5.87
N PHE A 62 -3.27 15.96 5.86
CA PHE A 62 -3.15 14.51 5.94
C PHE A 62 -3.46 13.91 4.57
N PRO A 63 -2.47 13.37 3.86
CA PRO A 63 -2.70 12.82 2.53
C PRO A 63 -3.57 11.57 2.58
N TYR A 64 -4.23 11.28 1.46
CA TYR A 64 -4.89 10.00 1.24
C TYR A 64 -3.85 8.93 0.96
N VAL A 65 -3.51 8.15 1.96
CA VAL A 65 -2.62 7.01 1.83
C VAL A 65 -3.43 5.77 1.53
N GLY A 66 -3.14 5.12 0.43
CA GLY A 66 -3.90 3.98 -0.04
C GLY A 66 -3.29 3.47 -1.33
N THR A 67 -4.07 3.36 -2.39
CA THR A 67 -3.54 3.05 -3.72
C THR A 67 -2.84 4.26 -4.32
N TRP A 68 -1.85 4.01 -5.20
CA TRP A 68 -1.18 5.06 -5.96
C TRP A 68 -2.18 5.88 -6.79
N THR A 69 -3.09 5.18 -7.48
CA THR A 69 -4.18 5.79 -8.23
C THR A 69 -5.52 5.18 -7.83
N ASN A 70 -6.63 5.83 -8.21
CA ASN A 70 -7.99 5.36 -7.95
C ASN A 70 -8.48 4.33 -9.00
N THR A 71 -7.60 3.47 -9.52
CA THR A 71 -7.99 2.44 -10.48
C THR A 71 -8.78 1.32 -9.80
N ASP A 72 -9.91 0.97 -10.39
CA ASP A 72 -10.90 0.04 -9.82
C ASP A 72 -10.59 -1.45 -10.06
N GLU A 73 -9.59 -1.79 -10.88
CA GLU A 73 -9.36 -3.15 -11.38
C GLU A 73 -7.87 -3.54 -11.27
N LEU A 74 -7.35 -3.58 -10.05
CA LEU A 74 -6.02 -4.12 -9.78
C LEU A 74 -6.15 -5.54 -9.24
N SER A 75 -5.22 -6.44 -9.61
CA SER A 75 -5.05 -7.71 -8.89
C SER A 75 -4.55 -7.42 -7.48
N GLU A 76 -4.60 -8.43 -6.62
CA GLU A 76 -4.10 -8.29 -5.24
C GLU A 76 -2.62 -7.92 -5.19
N ILE A 77 -1.82 -8.47 -6.11
CA ILE A 77 -0.40 -8.16 -6.19
C ILE A 77 -0.18 -6.70 -6.59
N ALA A 78 -0.84 -6.26 -7.67
CA ALA A 78 -0.75 -4.89 -8.15
C ALA A 78 -1.25 -3.90 -7.09
N LEU A 79 -2.33 -4.25 -6.38
CA LEU A 79 -2.84 -3.45 -5.29
C LEU A 79 -1.84 -3.32 -4.15
N THR A 80 -1.25 -4.43 -3.72
CA THR A 80 -0.22 -4.42 -2.68
C THR A 80 0.97 -3.54 -3.09
N LYS A 81 1.40 -3.64 -4.35
CA LYS A 81 2.46 -2.77 -4.89
C LYS A 81 2.05 -1.30 -4.91
N SER A 82 0.83 -1.02 -5.34
CA SER A 82 0.29 0.34 -5.38
C SER A 82 0.26 0.97 -3.97
N CYS A 83 -0.20 0.22 -2.97
CA CYS A 83 -0.16 0.63 -1.56
C CYS A 83 1.27 0.84 -1.05
N LEU A 84 2.18 -0.10 -1.34
CA LEU A 84 3.57 -0.02 -0.94
C LEU A 84 4.24 1.25 -1.49
N TYR A 85 4.08 1.53 -2.78
CA TYR A 85 4.67 2.73 -3.38
C TYR A 85 4.05 4.02 -2.84
N SER A 86 2.76 4.02 -2.53
CA SER A 86 2.11 5.15 -1.87
C SER A 86 2.70 5.39 -0.47
N VAL A 87 2.81 4.36 0.36
CA VAL A 87 3.41 4.46 1.71
C VAL A 87 4.87 4.93 1.63
N ARG A 88 5.66 4.35 0.72
CA ARG A 88 7.07 4.72 0.51
C ARG A 88 7.22 6.16 0.03
N TYR A 89 6.35 6.63 -0.85
CA TYR A 89 6.34 8.02 -1.29
C TYR A 89 6.26 9.00 -0.11
N PHE A 90 5.36 8.76 0.84
CA PHE A 90 5.19 9.63 2.01
C PHE A 90 6.35 9.50 2.99
N LEU A 91 6.88 8.29 3.17
CA LEU A 91 8.04 8.07 4.01
C LEU A 91 9.29 8.78 3.45
N ASP A 92 9.55 8.61 2.15
CA ASP A 92 10.76 9.13 1.49
C ASP A 92 10.72 10.66 1.34
N ASN A 93 9.55 11.27 1.05
CA ASN A 93 9.44 12.69 0.82
C ASN A 93 9.15 13.51 2.08
N PHE A 94 8.47 12.94 3.06
CA PHE A 94 8.01 13.66 4.26
C PHE A 94 8.48 13.05 5.58
N GLY A 95 9.09 11.86 5.58
CA GLY A 95 9.44 11.12 6.78
C GLY A 95 8.24 10.65 7.59
N LYS A 96 7.05 10.55 6.97
CA LYS A 96 5.78 10.23 7.62
C LYS A 96 5.34 8.82 7.25
N LYS A 97 4.97 8.03 8.27
CA LYS A 97 4.29 6.75 8.11
C LYS A 97 2.84 6.94 8.56
N TYR A 98 1.92 6.73 7.63
CA TYR A 98 0.48 6.77 7.90
C TYR A 98 -0.04 5.34 8.09
N ARG A 99 -1.02 5.16 8.96
CA ARG A 99 -1.60 3.86 9.31
C ARG A 99 -3.07 3.71 8.90
N VAL A 100 -3.66 4.77 8.32
CA VAL A 100 -5.04 4.75 7.84
C VAL A 100 -5.06 4.71 6.33
N PHE A 101 -5.61 3.62 5.78
CA PHE A 101 -5.88 3.52 4.35
C PHE A 101 -7.14 4.32 4.00
N HIS A 102 -7.08 5.07 2.91
CA HIS A 102 -8.26 5.72 2.33
C HIS A 102 -8.59 5.14 0.95
N GLY A 103 -9.86 4.81 0.72
CA GLY A 103 -10.34 4.30 -0.56
C GLY A 103 -11.82 4.56 -0.79
N LYS A 104 -12.26 4.47 -2.06
CA LYS A 104 -13.66 4.73 -2.41
C LYS A 104 -14.61 3.61 -2.00
N LYS A 105 -14.20 2.38 -2.14
CA LYS A 105 -15.01 1.19 -1.83
C LYS A 105 -14.13 0.02 -1.42
N LEU A 106 -14.77 -0.95 -0.79
CA LEU A 106 -14.21 -2.25 -0.53
C LEU A 106 -14.16 -3.06 -1.83
N TYR A 107 -12.97 -3.30 -2.35
CA TYR A 107 -12.80 -4.26 -3.44
C TYR A 107 -12.76 -5.67 -2.84
N ASN A 108 -13.44 -6.63 -3.44
CA ASN A 108 -13.53 -8.00 -2.91
C ASN A 108 -12.17 -8.64 -2.64
N ASN A 109 -11.11 -8.14 -3.27
CA ASN A 109 -9.75 -8.68 -3.22
C ASN A 109 -8.77 -7.81 -2.41
N MET A 110 -9.17 -6.61 -1.98
CA MET A 110 -8.28 -5.60 -1.39
C MET A 110 -7.95 -5.85 0.07
N LEU A 111 -8.95 -6.20 0.84
CA LEU A 111 -8.83 -6.22 2.29
C LEU A 111 -7.94 -7.32 2.82
N PRO A 112 -7.96 -8.56 2.28
CA PRO A 112 -7.05 -9.58 2.74
C PRO A 112 -5.59 -9.15 2.65
N GLN A 113 -5.19 -8.49 1.55
CA GLN A 113 -3.82 -8.01 1.37
C GLN A 113 -3.47 -6.89 2.33
N ILE A 114 -4.37 -5.94 2.54
CA ILE A 114 -4.16 -4.82 3.47
C ILE A 114 -4.05 -5.36 4.90
N VAL A 115 -4.93 -6.27 5.30
CA VAL A 115 -4.95 -6.88 6.63
C VAL A 115 -3.69 -7.74 6.84
N TYR A 116 -3.37 -8.63 5.87
CA TYR A 116 -2.23 -9.53 5.99
C TYR A 116 -0.87 -8.85 5.83
N SER A 117 -0.81 -7.75 5.10
CA SER A 117 0.44 -7.01 4.93
C SER A 117 0.81 -6.13 6.12
N SER A 118 -0.09 -5.96 7.08
CA SER A 118 0.09 -5.06 8.23
C SER A 118 0.50 -3.64 7.84
N LEU A 119 0.11 -3.20 6.63
CA LEU A 119 0.43 -1.84 6.16
C LEU A 119 -0.41 -0.79 6.88
N PHE A 120 -1.65 -1.15 7.23
CA PHE A 120 -2.63 -0.24 7.78
C PHE A 120 -3.38 -0.84 8.97
N ASP A 121 -3.53 -0.06 10.02
CA ASP A 121 -4.30 -0.44 11.23
C ASP A 121 -5.78 -0.18 11.05
N ALA A 122 -6.12 0.82 10.22
CA ALA A 122 -7.49 1.23 9.95
C ALA A 122 -7.70 1.59 8.48
N VAL A 123 -8.95 1.55 8.06
CA VAL A 123 -9.40 1.82 6.70
C VAL A 123 -10.60 2.75 6.74
N VAL A 124 -10.58 3.82 5.96
CA VAL A 124 -11.75 4.65 5.67
C VAL A 124 -12.18 4.41 4.24
N LEU A 125 -13.43 3.99 4.05
CA LEU A 125 -14.01 3.74 2.74
C LEU A 125 -15.25 4.61 2.56
N GLU A 126 -15.27 5.40 1.49
CA GLU A 126 -16.36 6.32 1.19
C GLU A 126 -17.73 5.62 1.01
N SER A 127 -17.71 4.35 0.58
CA SER A 127 -18.93 3.57 0.36
C SER A 127 -19.47 2.85 1.61
N GLU A 128 -18.70 2.80 2.68
CA GLU A 128 -19.11 2.10 3.91
C GLU A 128 -19.92 3.03 4.80
N THR A 129 -21.03 2.52 5.32
CA THR A 129 -21.95 3.25 6.21
C THR A 129 -21.89 2.79 7.65
N GLU A 130 -21.20 1.69 7.93
CA GLU A 130 -21.08 1.09 9.26
C GLU A 130 -19.63 0.71 9.56
N SER A 131 -19.17 1.04 10.76
CA SER A 131 -17.84 0.65 11.21
C SER A 131 -17.84 -0.82 11.63
N LYS A 132 -16.76 -1.55 11.33
CA LYS A 132 -16.62 -2.98 11.60
C LYS A 132 -15.16 -3.39 11.73
N TRP A 133 -14.92 -4.54 12.35
CA TRP A 133 -13.60 -5.18 12.32
C TRP A 133 -13.50 -6.15 11.14
N LEU A 134 -12.40 -6.06 10.43
CA LEU A 134 -11.99 -7.07 9.47
C LEU A 134 -10.94 -7.94 10.13
N HIS A 135 -11.16 -9.25 10.09
CA HIS A 135 -10.24 -10.22 10.66
C HIS A 135 -9.59 -11.03 9.54
N GLY A 136 -8.28 -10.96 9.48
CA GLY A 136 -7.46 -11.79 8.60
C GLY A 136 -6.95 -13.05 9.29
N ALA A 137 -5.86 -13.61 8.77
CA ALA A 137 -5.12 -14.66 9.44
C ALA A 137 -4.41 -14.12 10.70
N ASP A 138 -4.06 -15.01 11.59
CA ASP A 138 -3.16 -14.79 12.72
C ASP A 138 -3.50 -13.58 13.62
N ASP A 139 -4.78 -13.44 14.01
CA ASP A 139 -5.25 -12.35 14.88
C ASP A 139 -5.09 -10.92 14.34
N PHE A 140 -4.62 -10.77 13.11
CA PHE A 140 -4.59 -9.46 12.46
C PHE A 140 -6.00 -8.92 12.24
N ARG A 141 -6.23 -7.72 12.80
CA ARG A 141 -7.50 -7.02 12.66
C ARG A 141 -7.26 -5.64 12.12
N THR A 142 -8.05 -5.25 11.13
CA THR A 142 -8.10 -3.88 10.62
C THR A 142 -9.47 -3.28 10.87
N LEU A 143 -9.49 -2.07 11.39
CA LEU A 143 -10.71 -1.32 11.65
C LEU A 143 -11.19 -0.66 10.36
N VAL A 144 -12.41 -0.97 9.92
CA VAL A 144 -13.12 -0.13 8.94
C VAL A 144 -13.88 0.93 9.71
N MET A 145 -13.57 2.19 9.39
CA MET A 145 -14.18 3.36 10.03
C MET A 145 -15.13 4.06 9.06
N THR A 146 -16.21 4.57 9.60
CA THR A 146 -17.04 5.56 8.92
C THR A 146 -16.69 6.96 9.43
N ALA A 147 -16.62 7.94 8.53
CA ALA A 147 -16.29 9.31 8.86
C ALA A 147 -17.42 10.27 8.46
N ASP A 148 -17.75 11.23 9.33
CA ASP A 148 -18.61 12.37 8.98
C ASP A 148 -17.74 13.41 8.27
N THR A 149 -17.79 13.42 6.94
CA THR A 149 -16.92 14.22 6.08
C THR A 149 -17.59 15.49 5.58
N VAL A 150 -16.83 16.58 5.50
CA VAL A 150 -17.25 17.84 4.91
C VAL A 150 -16.15 18.31 3.95
N ASP A 151 -16.55 18.72 2.73
CA ASP A 151 -15.57 19.31 1.82
C ASP A 151 -15.03 20.62 2.40
N ILE A 152 -13.70 20.76 2.46
CA ILE A 152 -13.06 21.95 3.02
C ILE A 152 -13.49 23.22 2.28
N ASN A 153 -13.76 23.13 0.99
CA ASN A 153 -14.17 24.27 0.18
C ASN A 153 -15.62 24.70 0.42
N ASP A 154 -16.44 23.80 1.00
CA ASP A 154 -17.82 24.09 1.39
C ASP A 154 -17.94 24.64 2.83
N LEU A 155 -16.81 24.77 3.55
CA LEU A 155 -16.82 25.32 4.90
C LEU A 155 -17.07 26.82 4.88
N ASP A 156 -18.19 27.26 5.47
CA ASP A 156 -18.48 28.68 5.68
C ASP A 156 -17.62 29.26 6.83
N ASP A 157 -17.15 30.48 6.66
CA ASP A 157 -16.31 31.14 7.66
C ASP A 157 -17.08 31.51 8.95
N ASP A 158 -18.42 31.61 8.84
CA ASP A 158 -19.31 31.94 9.95
C ASP A 158 -19.71 30.68 10.74
N GLY A 159 -18.96 30.36 11.78
CA GLY A 159 -19.34 29.31 12.75
C GLY A 159 -18.49 28.04 12.74
N ILE A 160 -17.40 28.02 12.01
CA ILE A 160 -16.44 26.91 12.09
C ILE A 160 -15.72 26.95 13.43
N SER A 161 -15.87 25.91 14.23
CA SER A 161 -14.90 25.59 15.28
C SER A 161 -13.84 24.68 14.66
N ALA A 162 -12.67 25.24 14.35
CA ALA A 162 -11.56 24.46 13.78
C ALA A 162 -11.17 23.24 14.63
N ASN A 163 -11.54 23.24 15.91
CA ASN A 163 -11.31 22.13 16.84
C ASN A 163 -12.31 20.97 16.64
N ASP A 164 -13.35 21.14 15.83
CA ASP A 164 -14.33 20.09 15.56
C ASP A 164 -13.89 19.16 14.42
N PHE A 165 -12.81 19.52 13.70
CA PHE A 165 -12.27 18.76 12.58
C PHE A 165 -10.96 18.08 12.93
N ILE A 166 -10.94 16.77 12.75
CA ILE A 166 -9.79 15.91 13.01
C ILE A 166 -9.33 15.18 11.73
N SER A 167 -8.10 14.69 11.73
CA SER A 167 -7.61 13.84 10.65
C SER A 167 -8.18 12.42 10.74
N TYR A 168 -8.04 11.62 9.69
CA TYR A 168 -8.36 10.19 9.75
C TYR A 168 -7.47 9.43 10.73
N GLU A 169 -6.23 9.86 10.94
CA GLU A 169 -5.34 9.29 11.95
C GLU A 169 -5.88 9.53 13.38
N ASP A 170 -6.33 10.77 13.68
CA ASP A 170 -6.95 11.09 14.97
C ASP A 170 -8.28 10.34 15.16
N LEU A 171 -9.06 10.19 14.07
CA LEU A 171 -10.31 9.44 14.11
C LEU A 171 -10.07 7.96 14.45
N ALA A 172 -9.00 7.37 13.90
CA ALA A 172 -8.62 6.01 14.25
C ALA A 172 -8.30 5.90 15.74
N ASP A 173 -7.57 6.87 16.32
CA ASP A 173 -7.30 6.90 17.76
C ASP A 173 -8.59 6.97 18.58
N GLU A 174 -9.55 7.83 18.19
CA GLU A 174 -10.87 7.88 18.88
C GLU A 174 -11.59 6.53 18.87
N PHE A 175 -11.55 5.78 17.74
CA PHE A 175 -12.15 4.45 17.63
C PHE A 175 -11.43 3.41 18.50
N PHE A 176 -10.08 3.40 18.46
CA PHE A 176 -9.30 2.46 19.28
C PHE A 176 -9.46 2.73 20.77
N ASP A 177 -9.48 3.99 21.19
CA ASP A 177 -9.66 4.38 22.59
C ASP A 177 -11.06 4.09 23.12
N ALA A 178 -12.07 4.17 22.27
CA ALA A 178 -13.46 3.91 22.63
C ALA A 178 -13.76 2.42 22.90
N HIS A 179 -12.88 1.49 22.50
CA HIS A 179 -13.02 0.04 22.67
C HIS A 179 -14.41 -0.48 22.26
N LEU A 180 -14.91 0.01 21.11
CA LEU A 180 -16.26 -0.31 20.64
C LEU A 180 -16.41 -1.80 20.31
N GLU A 181 -17.51 -2.41 20.77
CA GLU A 181 -17.94 -3.72 20.29
C GLU A 181 -18.54 -3.57 18.90
N LEU A 182 -17.73 -3.87 17.87
CA LEU A 182 -18.13 -3.82 16.46
C LEU A 182 -18.25 -5.24 15.91
N GLU A 183 -19.07 -5.38 14.87
CA GLU A 183 -19.14 -6.62 14.10
C GLU A 183 -17.77 -7.01 13.57
N THR A 184 -17.46 -8.31 13.58
CA THR A 184 -16.23 -8.86 13.01
C THR A 184 -16.55 -9.65 11.77
N VAL A 185 -15.95 -9.27 10.64
CA VAL A 185 -16.07 -9.94 9.35
C VAL A 185 -14.77 -10.65 9.02
N PHE A 186 -14.84 -11.97 8.81
CA PHE A 186 -13.70 -12.77 8.37
C PHE A 186 -13.55 -12.71 6.85
N LEU A 187 -12.34 -12.46 6.38
CA LEU A 187 -12.04 -12.32 4.97
C LEU A 187 -11.36 -13.58 4.44
N PRO A 188 -11.80 -14.13 3.31
CA PRO A 188 -11.10 -15.20 2.62
C PRO A 188 -9.83 -14.68 1.95
N ALA A 189 -8.88 -15.58 1.69
CA ALA A 189 -7.77 -15.26 0.79
C ALA A 189 -8.31 -14.94 -0.61
N GLY A 190 -7.67 -13.99 -1.25
CA GLY A 190 -8.01 -13.62 -2.60
C GLY A 190 -7.21 -14.38 -3.67
N ASN A 191 -7.31 -13.92 -4.93
CA ASN A 191 -6.56 -14.50 -6.04
C ASN A 191 -5.17 -13.83 -6.14
N VAL A 192 -4.14 -14.61 -5.85
CA VAL A 192 -2.73 -14.14 -5.85
C VAL A 192 -2.00 -14.38 -7.19
N ASN A 193 -2.69 -14.82 -8.22
CA ASN A 193 -2.07 -15.09 -9.51
C ASN A 193 -2.18 -13.88 -10.44
N PRO A 194 -1.04 -13.21 -10.78
CA PRO A 194 -1.07 -12.10 -11.71
C PRO A 194 -1.31 -12.59 -13.14
N GLU A 195 -2.00 -11.78 -13.93
CA GLU A 195 -2.25 -12.03 -15.36
C GLU A 195 -1.79 -10.85 -16.23
N GLY A 196 -1.65 -11.09 -17.52
CA GLY A 196 -1.40 -10.03 -18.51
C GLY A 196 -0.13 -9.22 -18.26
N ILE A 197 -0.26 -7.91 -18.08
CA ILE A 197 0.86 -6.99 -17.84
C ILE A 197 1.42 -7.15 -16.43
N GLU A 198 0.58 -7.35 -15.45
CA GLU A 198 0.99 -7.57 -14.06
C GLU A 198 1.92 -8.77 -13.95
N LYS A 199 1.60 -9.86 -14.68
CA LYS A 199 2.49 -11.01 -14.76
C LYS A 199 3.85 -10.64 -15.34
N ALA A 200 3.90 -9.84 -16.39
CA ALA A 200 5.17 -9.39 -16.99
C ALA A 200 6.00 -8.56 -16.00
N LEU A 201 5.36 -7.71 -15.20
CA LEU A 201 6.03 -6.91 -14.17
C LEU A 201 6.59 -7.78 -13.04
N VAL A 202 5.80 -8.74 -12.54
CA VAL A 202 6.24 -9.70 -11.52
C VAL A 202 7.38 -10.58 -12.06
N ASP A 203 7.30 -11.02 -13.32
CA ASP A 203 8.37 -11.80 -13.95
C ASP A 203 9.65 -10.98 -14.11
N ALA A 204 9.56 -9.67 -14.39
CA ALA A 204 10.72 -8.79 -14.46
C ALA A 204 11.40 -8.61 -13.09
N GLU A 205 10.63 -8.45 -12.02
CA GLU A 205 11.17 -8.43 -10.65
C GLU A 205 11.90 -9.73 -10.31
N LYS A 206 11.23 -10.86 -10.54
CA LYS A 206 11.76 -12.19 -10.29
C LYS A 206 13.05 -12.44 -11.09
N PHE A 207 13.06 -12.05 -12.37
CA PHE A 207 14.23 -12.17 -13.24
C PHE A 207 15.42 -11.35 -12.70
N ALA A 208 15.19 -10.10 -12.32
CA ALA A 208 16.23 -9.23 -11.78
C ALA A 208 16.81 -9.79 -10.47
N ALA A 209 15.93 -10.22 -9.54
CA ALA A 209 16.33 -10.80 -8.26
C ALA A 209 17.16 -12.08 -8.44
N ILE A 210 16.71 -13.02 -9.27
CA ILE A 210 17.39 -14.29 -9.54
C ILE A 210 18.77 -14.07 -10.17
N ASN A 211 18.92 -13.05 -11.03
CA ASN A 211 20.18 -12.75 -11.69
C ASN A 211 21.08 -11.80 -10.91
N GLY A 212 20.61 -11.31 -9.75
CA GLY A 212 21.36 -10.36 -8.92
C GLY A 212 21.58 -9.01 -9.58
N GLU A 213 20.71 -8.64 -10.53
CA GLU A 213 20.75 -7.38 -11.26
C GLU A 213 19.92 -6.32 -10.54
N ASP A 214 20.55 -5.25 -10.10
CA ASP A 214 19.81 -4.11 -9.56
C ASP A 214 19.06 -3.38 -10.68
N ARG A 215 17.77 -3.65 -10.77
CA ARG A 215 16.82 -3.02 -11.70
C ARG A 215 15.66 -2.35 -10.95
N THR A 216 15.77 -2.19 -9.65
CA THR A 216 14.70 -1.72 -8.76
C THR A 216 14.06 -0.42 -9.25
N ALA A 217 14.85 0.57 -9.66
CA ALA A 217 14.34 1.83 -10.17
C ALA A 217 13.49 1.65 -11.44
N LYS A 218 13.98 0.85 -12.42
CA LYS A 218 13.25 0.59 -13.67
C LYS A 218 11.96 -0.21 -13.43
N ILE A 219 12.00 -1.15 -12.48
CA ILE A 219 10.83 -1.95 -12.09
C ILE A 219 9.78 -1.03 -11.46
N LYS A 220 10.20 -0.13 -10.57
CA LYS A 220 9.32 0.88 -9.99
C LYS A 220 8.69 1.75 -11.08
N ASP A 221 9.50 2.27 -12.03
CA ASP A 221 9.00 3.07 -13.16
C ASP A 221 7.95 2.30 -13.97
N ALA A 222 8.17 0.99 -14.20
CA ALA A 222 7.22 0.15 -14.92
C ALA A 222 5.89 -0.03 -14.16
N TRP A 223 5.94 -0.26 -12.84
CA TRP A 223 4.72 -0.34 -12.02
C TRP A 223 3.97 1.00 -11.99
N LEU A 224 4.69 2.12 -11.86
CA LEU A 224 4.05 3.44 -11.86
C LEU A 224 3.40 3.73 -13.21
N ALA A 225 4.06 3.44 -14.34
CA ALA A 225 3.46 3.55 -15.67
C ALA A 225 2.20 2.68 -15.80
N TYR A 226 2.21 1.47 -15.26
CA TYR A 226 1.02 0.62 -15.23
C TYR A 226 -0.12 1.24 -14.41
N PHE A 227 0.16 1.80 -13.22
CA PHE A 227 -0.84 2.46 -12.39
C PHE A 227 -1.40 3.73 -13.02
N ASP A 228 -0.61 4.40 -13.86
CA ASP A 228 -1.02 5.59 -14.61
C ASP A 228 -1.78 5.24 -15.90
N GLY A 229 -1.99 3.93 -16.17
CA GLY A 229 -2.71 3.43 -17.36
C GLY A 229 -1.83 3.31 -18.61
N GLU A 230 -0.54 3.57 -18.52
CA GLU A 230 0.44 3.48 -19.61
C GLU A 230 0.92 2.03 -19.81
N CYS A 231 -0.03 1.13 -20.08
CA CYS A 231 0.22 -0.31 -20.16
C CYS A 231 1.28 -0.74 -21.16
N GLU A 232 1.40 -0.06 -22.31
CA GLU A 232 2.42 -0.36 -23.33
C GLU A 232 3.82 0.00 -22.83
N ALA A 233 3.99 1.18 -22.21
CA ALA A 233 5.26 1.61 -21.63
C ALA A 233 5.70 0.67 -20.49
N ALA A 234 4.79 0.31 -19.61
CA ALA A 234 5.04 -0.65 -18.55
C ALA A 234 5.56 -2.00 -19.09
N ARG A 235 4.91 -2.51 -20.14
CA ARG A 235 5.33 -3.76 -20.80
C ARG A 235 6.69 -3.64 -21.47
N GLU A 236 6.96 -2.56 -22.19
CA GLU A 236 8.26 -2.34 -22.84
C GLU A 236 9.41 -2.34 -21.83
N ILE A 237 9.21 -1.72 -20.65
CA ILE A 237 10.22 -1.72 -19.59
C ILE A 237 10.41 -3.14 -19.04
N ALA A 238 9.34 -3.88 -18.77
CA ALA A 238 9.40 -5.25 -18.25
C ALA A 238 10.09 -6.20 -19.24
N ASP A 239 9.71 -6.14 -20.51
CA ASP A 239 10.33 -6.94 -21.59
C ASP A 239 11.80 -6.57 -21.80
N GLY A 240 12.16 -5.30 -21.63
CA GLY A 240 13.55 -4.83 -21.65
C GLY A 240 14.41 -5.34 -20.50
N ILE A 241 13.81 -5.69 -19.36
CA ILE A 241 14.50 -6.31 -18.22
C ILE A 241 14.70 -7.80 -18.46
N THR A 242 13.65 -8.50 -18.90
CA THR A 242 13.68 -9.97 -19.10
C THR A 242 14.33 -10.39 -20.40
N GLY A 243 14.48 -9.46 -21.37
CA GLY A 243 14.88 -9.78 -22.75
C GLY A 243 13.89 -10.71 -23.47
N GLY A 244 12.61 -10.69 -23.04
CA GLY A 244 11.56 -11.59 -23.54
C GLY A 244 11.65 -13.03 -23.00
N SER A 245 12.49 -13.28 -21.99
CA SER A 245 12.64 -14.60 -21.36
C SER A 245 11.71 -14.67 -20.13
N CYS A 246 11.08 -15.82 -19.90
CA CYS A 246 10.42 -16.08 -18.62
C CYS A 246 11.48 -16.43 -17.56
N PRO A 247 11.31 -15.98 -16.31
CA PRO A 247 12.14 -16.45 -15.20
C PRO A 247 12.02 -17.98 -15.08
N ASP A 248 13.14 -18.63 -14.80
CA ASP A 248 13.14 -20.06 -14.52
C ASP A 248 12.57 -20.33 -13.12
N GLU A 249 11.27 -20.61 -13.05
CA GLU A 249 10.58 -20.88 -11.78
C GLU A 249 11.07 -22.17 -11.09
N SER A 250 11.76 -23.06 -11.79
CA SER A 250 12.35 -24.27 -11.21
C SER A 250 13.45 -23.98 -10.20
N VAL A 251 13.93 -22.72 -10.15
CA VAL A 251 14.90 -22.24 -9.16
C VAL A 251 14.32 -22.28 -7.74
N PHE A 252 12.99 -22.14 -7.62
CA PHE A 252 12.30 -22.20 -6.32
C PHE A 252 11.61 -23.54 -6.15
N LYS A 253 11.84 -24.17 -5.01
CA LYS A 253 11.20 -25.42 -4.61
C LYS A 253 10.40 -25.16 -3.34
N LEU A 254 9.10 -25.33 -3.42
CA LEU A 254 8.17 -25.23 -2.31
C LEU A 254 7.84 -26.64 -1.81
N SER A 255 7.58 -26.78 -0.51
CA SER A 255 7.29 -28.08 0.10
C SER A 255 5.91 -28.61 -0.21
N ASP A 256 4.99 -27.73 -0.59
CA ASP A 256 3.57 -28.05 -0.77
C ASP A 256 2.94 -27.19 -1.86
N ASP A 257 2.04 -27.77 -2.65
CA ASP A 257 1.33 -27.07 -3.74
C ASP A 257 0.31 -26.04 -3.24
N SER A 258 -0.03 -26.07 -1.95
CA SER A 258 -0.89 -25.06 -1.32
C SER A 258 -0.14 -23.78 -0.91
N ILE A 259 1.17 -23.76 -1.07
CA ILE A 259 1.98 -22.57 -0.86
C ILE A 259 2.31 -21.95 -2.21
N ALA A 260 1.79 -20.76 -2.46
CA ALA A 260 2.06 -20.01 -3.68
C ALA A 260 3.20 -19.02 -3.45
N LEU A 261 4.16 -18.95 -4.39
CA LEU A 261 5.20 -17.93 -4.42
C LEU A 261 4.61 -16.68 -5.12
N THR A 262 4.28 -15.66 -4.36
CA THR A 262 3.58 -14.47 -4.88
C THR A 262 4.52 -13.36 -5.31
N GLU A 263 5.69 -13.25 -4.69
CA GLU A 263 6.66 -12.21 -5.00
C GLU A 263 8.10 -12.69 -4.79
N VAL A 264 8.97 -12.30 -5.70
CA VAL A 264 10.43 -12.37 -5.53
C VAL A 264 11.01 -11.10 -6.13
N LYS A 265 11.69 -10.30 -5.30
CA LYS A 265 12.28 -9.04 -5.74
C LYS A 265 13.57 -8.74 -4.98
N LEU A 266 14.33 -7.76 -5.42
CA LEU A 266 15.37 -7.14 -4.60
C LEU A 266 14.73 -6.15 -3.62
N ALA A 267 15.35 -6.04 -2.43
CA ALA A 267 14.94 -5.04 -1.45
C ALA A 267 15.11 -3.62 -2.00
N GLU A 268 14.13 -2.76 -1.73
CA GLU A 268 14.07 -1.40 -2.29
C GLU A 268 15.04 -0.41 -1.61
N ASP A 269 15.69 -0.83 -0.53
CA ASP A 269 16.66 -0.02 0.22
C ASP A 269 18.07 -0.01 -0.38
N GLY A 270 18.27 -0.69 -1.52
CA GLY A 270 19.56 -0.77 -2.20
C GLY A 270 20.57 -1.72 -1.55
N SER A 271 20.21 -2.50 -0.53
CA SER A 271 21.08 -3.49 0.11
C SER A 271 21.51 -4.63 -0.82
N GLY A 272 20.67 -4.91 -1.84
CA GLY A 272 20.80 -6.06 -2.72
C GLY A 272 20.32 -7.37 -2.09
N ASP A 273 19.63 -7.30 -0.95
CA ASP A 273 18.94 -8.44 -0.35
C ASP A 273 17.77 -8.89 -1.21
N THR A 274 17.39 -10.15 -1.10
CA THR A 274 16.21 -10.67 -1.81
C THR A 274 15.01 -10.74 -0.89
N VAL A 275 13.88 -10.23 -1.35
CA VAL A 275 12.59 -10.32 -0.66
C VAL A 275 11.74 -11.38 -1.35
N ILE A 276 11.19 -12.28 -0.55
CA ILE A 276 10.31 -13.36 -1.01
C ILE A 276 9.01 -13.27 -0.24
N ARG A 277 7.87 -13.31 -0.94
CA ARG A 277 6.55 -13.44 -0.33
C ARG A 277 5.88 -14.71 -0.81
N VAL A 278 5.27 -15.41 0.13
CA VAL A 278 4.49 -16.62 -0.13
C VAL A 278 3.06 -16.42 0.40
N ALA A 279 2.12 -17.22 -0.10
CA ALA A 279 0.75 -17.25 0.37
C ALA A 279 0.30 -18.68 0.63
N GLU A 280 -0.39 -18.90 1.73
CA GLU A 280 -1.11 -20.14 1.98
C GLU A 280 -2.50 -20.06 1.29
N THR A 281 -2.84 -21.06 0.47
CA THR A 281 -4.03 -21.02 -0.38
C THR A 281 -5.11 -22.06 -0.04
N SER A 282 -4.82 -22.97 0.89
CA SER A 282 -5.74 -24.08 1.25
C SER A 282 -6.58 -23.82 2.50
N GLY A 283 -6.28 -22.76 3.26
CA GLY A 283 -6.93 -22.47 4.54
C GLY A 283 -6.51 -23.38 5.68
N LYS A 284 -5.25 -23.85 5.68
CA LYS A 284 -4.73 -24.74 6.72
C LYS A 284 -3.42 -24.25 7.26
N GLU A 285 -3.29 -24.28 8.59
CA GLU A 285 -2.01 -24.14 9.26
C GLU A 285 -1.06 -25.27 8.85
N GLN A 286 0.18 -24.91 8.51
CA GLN A 286 1.18 -25.89 8.13
C GLN A 286 2.62 -25.38 8.29
N SER A 287 3.56 -26.35 8.41
CA SER A 287 4.97 -26.08 8.32
C SER A 287 5.42 -26.20 6.87
N ALA A 288 5.93 -25.11 6.32
CA ALA A 288 6.35 -25.02 4.94
C ALA A 288 7.87 -24.90 4.81
N TYR A 289 8.38 -25.16 3.63
CA TYR A 289 9.78 -25.05 3.29
C TYR A 289 9.92 -24.43 1.90
N ILE A 290 10.81 -23.46 1.78
CA ILE A 290 11.23 -22.90 0.49
C ILE A 290 12.74 -23.09 0.31
N MET A 291 13.13 -23.46 -0.90
CA MET A 291 14.53 -23.52 -1.31
C MET A 291 14.72 -22.74 -2.61
N CYS A 292 15.79 -21.97 -2.69
CA CYS A 292 16.22 -21.31 -3.91
C CYS A 292 17.69 -21.63 -4.19
N ASP A 293 17.93 -22.52 -5.16
CA ASP A 293 19.26 -23.03 -5.49
C ASP A 293 20.20 -21.89 -5.95
N ARG A 294 19.68 -20.82 -6.59
CA ARG A 294 20.50 -19.69 -7.07
C ARG A 294 20.92 -18.72 -5.97
N LEU A 295 20.10 -18.59 -4.94
CA LEU A 295 20.39 -17.72 -3.80
C LEU A 295 21.16 -18.47 -2.71
N ASP A 296 21.42 -19.78 -2.90
CA ASP A 296 21.97 -20.68 -1.88
C ASP A 296 21.18 -20.58 -0.56
N ALA A 297 19.88 -20.41 -0.67
CA ALA A 297 18.99 -20.15 0.45
C ALA A 297 17.90 -21.22 0.56
N GLY A 298 17.70 -21.70 1.77
CA GLY A 298 16.61 -22.60 2.08
C GLY A 298 16.24 -22.49 3.57
N PHE A 299 14.95 -22.31 3.84
CA PHE A 299 14.47 -22.17 5.21
C PHE A 299 13.06 -22.74 5.39
N ARG A 300 12.76 -23.07 6.64
CA ARG A 300 11.44 -23.51 7.07
C ARG A 300 10.73 -22.40 7.79
N PHE A 301 9.40 -22.38 7.68
CA PHE A 301 8.53 -21.43 8.37
C PHE A 301 7.19 -22.08 8.67
N GLU A 302 6.53 -21.61 9.70
CA GLU A 302 5.14 -21.91 9.97
C GLU A 302 4.29 -20.89 9.26
N ILE A 303 3.16 -21.31 8.70
CA ILE A 303 2.23 -20.43 7.99
C ILE A 303 0.81 -20.75 8.41
N MET A 304 0.07 -19.70 8.76
CA MET A 304 -1.32 -19.82 9.17
C MET A 304 -2.28 -19.89 7.97
N PRO A 305 -3.54 -20.31 8.17
CA PRO A 305 -4.53 -20.34 7.11
C PRO A 305 -4.63 -18.97 6.41
N TYR A 306 -4.41 -18.96 5.09
CA TYR A 306 -4.48 -17.78 4.23
C TYR A 306 -3.47 -16.66 4.55
N GLU A 307 -2.45 -16.95 5.31
CA GLU A 307 -1.38 -16.00 5.63
C GLU A 307 -0.47 -15.73 4.41
N MET A 308 0.14 -14.53 4.40
CA MET A 308 1.09 -14.09 3.35
C MET A 308 2.36 -13.50 3.96
N PRO A 309 3.21 -14.33 4.57
CA PRO A 309 4.45 -13.85 5.17
C PRO A 309 5.45 -13.38 4.10
N THR A 310 6.23 -12.38 4.47
CA THR A 310 7.31 -11.83 3.66
C THR A 310 8.65 -12.08 4.34
N PHE A 311 9.60 -12.62 3.59
CA PHE A 311 10.92 -12.99 4.08
C PHE A 311 11.99 -12.18 3.37
N ARG A 312 13.01 -11.77 4.12
CA ARG A 312 14.21 -11.12 3.59
C ARG A 312 15.40 -12.03 3.73
N ILE A 313 16.07 -12.29 2.61
CA ILE A 313 17.30 -13.07 2.54
C ILE A 313 18.44 -12.09 2.32
N PRO A 314 19.34 -11.90 3.31
CA PRO A 314 20.47 -11.00 3.18
C PRO A 314 21.41 -11.46 2.06
N LYS A 315 21.93 -10.52 1.28
CA LYS A 315 22.88 -10.80 0.20
C LYS A 315 24.13 -11.50 0.74
N GLY A 316 24.48 -12.64 0.14
CA GLY A 316 25.62 -13.44 0.56
C GLY A 316 25.36 -14.25 1.84
N SER A 317 24.13 -14.38 2.27
CA SER A 317 23.72 -15.27 3.36
C SER A 317 23.76 -16.73 2.89
N ASP A 318 24.09 -17.62 3.79
CA ASP A 318 24.12 -19.08 3.61
C ASP A 318 22.77 -19.73 4.01
N GLY A 319 21.67 -19.12 3.58
CA GLY A 319 20.32 -19.63 3.74
C GLY A 319 19.53 -19.08 4.91
N TYR A 320 20.04 -18.08 5.61
CA TYR A 320 19.31 -17.40 6.69
C TYR A 320 18.30 -16.40 6.12
N SER A 321 17.06 -16.46 6.62
CA SER A 321 16.02 -15.49 6.33
C SER A 321 15.46 -14.88 7.61
N LYS A 322 14.97 -13.68 7.50
CA LYS A 322 14.24 -12.97 8.55
C LYS A 322 12.86 -12.62 7.98
N GLU A 323 11.83 -12.97 8.71
CA GLU A 323 10.48 -12.45 8.42
C GLU A 323 10.44 -10.94 8.65
N ILE A 324 9.84 -10.22 7.73
CA ILE A 324 9.77 -8.77 7.73
C ILE A 324 8.35 -8.29 7.41
N TYR A 325 8.06 -7.07 7.80
CA TYR A 325 6.85 -6.41 7.33
C TYR A 325 7.00 -6.00 5.86
N ILE A 326 5.88 -5.94 5.14
CA ILE A 326 5.84 -5.70 3.68
C ILE A 326 6.48 -4.37 3.28
N CYS A 327 6.55 -3.40 4.18
CA CYS A 327 7.09 -2.07 3.93
C CYS A 327 8.57 -1.90 4.30
N GLU A 328 9.22 -2.94 4.81
CA GLU A 328 10.67 -2.96 5.03
C GLU A 328 11.39 -3.40 3.75
#